data_af4e90d8932dd1320e1e861ff1d28811
#
_entry.id   af4e90d8932dd1320e1e861ff1d28811
#
_cell.length_a   1.000
_cell.length_b   1.000
_cell.length_c   1.000
_cell.angle_alpha   90.00
_cell.angle_beta   90.00
_cell.angle_gamma   90.00
#
_symmetry.space_group_name_H-M   'P 1'
#
loop_
_entity.id
_entity.type
_entity.pdbx_description
1 polymer ?
#
loop_
_entity_poly.entity_id
_entity_poly.type
_entity_poly.pdbx_seq_one_letter_code
_entity_poly.pdbx_strand_id
1 'polypeptide(L)'
;MEPFLFAMINNMNAKRSLLQKISSEEDITKLVLADAWRMDVLREAEKINLPNWWIGAGFLRNIIWDAIEGIESSPTRDVDLVYFDKANIDPETDWAYDEELQSIYPNAEWEVRNQARMHYINNFRPYLSTEDGIAHWVETATCIAVKLENGRLQYLFCHGTDDLFNLVARPIPRFKEPDLVSTFYERIEKKQWREKWPNLKIEV
;
A
#
# COMPACT_ATOMS: atom_id res chain seq x y z
N MET A 1 -37.02 19.78 17.97
CA MET A 1 -36.25 18.58 17.53
C MET A 1 -35.46 18.86 16.24
N GLU A 2 -35.45 20.06 15.69
CA GLU A 2 -34.86 20.34 14.36
C GLU A 2 -33.53 21.10 14.32
N PRO A 3 -33.13 21.93 15.29
CA PRO A 3 -31.86 22.66 15.14
C PRO A 3 -30.62 21.77 15.27
N PHE A 4 -30.69 20.71 16.06
CA PHE A 4 -29.55 19.81 16.31
C PHE A 4 -29.28 18.88 15.12
N LEU A 5 -30.35 18.37 14.49
CA LEU A 5 -30.25 17.52 13.31
C LEU A 5 -29.74 18.33 12.10
N PHE A 6 -30.22 19.56 11.95
CA PHE A 6 -29.78 20.46 10.87
C PHE A 6 -28.30 20.89 11.06
N ALA A 7 -27.84 21.13 12.29
CA ALA A 7 -26.44 21.39 12.59
C ALA A 7 -25.54 20.16 12.35
N MET A 8 -26.02 18.95 12.67
CA MET A 8 -25.32 17.70 12.36
C MET A 8 -25.22 17.46 10.85
N ILE A 9 -26.30 17.66 10.11
CA ILE A 9 -26.32 17.50 8.66
C ILE A 9 -25.41 18.55 7.98
N ASN A 10 -25.42 19.79 8.44
CA ASN A 10 -24.53 20.82 7.94
C ASN A 10 -23.05 20.56 8.31
N ASN A 11 -22.79 20.00 9.49
CA ASN A 11 -21.44 19.59 9.87
C ASN A 11 -20.95 18.35 9.09
N MET A 12 -21.84 17.40 8.79
CA MET A 12 -21.56 16.27 7.90
C MET A 12 -21.38 16.72 6.45
N ASN A 13 -22.17 17.67 5.96
CA ASN A 13 -22.03 18.24 4.61
C ASN A 13 -20.78 19.14 4.52
N ALA A 14 -20.43 19.87 5.57
CA ALA A 14 -19.18 20.63 5.64
C ALA A 14 -17.95 19.71 5.72
N LYS A 15 -18.03 18.61 6.49
CA LYS A 15 -17.00 17.53 6.45
C LYS A 15 -16.92 16.88 5.06
N ARG A 16 -18.06 16.66 4.40
CA ARG A 16 -18.10 16.08 3.04
C ARG A 16 -17.57 17.05 1.97
N SER A 17 -17.72 18.37 2.15
CA SER A 17 -17.16 19.40 1.25
C SER A 17 -15.66 19.65 1.49
N LEU A 18 -15.13 19.22 2.63
CA LEU A 18 -13.70 19.19 2.98
C LEU A 18 -13.02 17.86 2.60
N LEU A 19 -13.72 16.96 1.92
CA LEU A 19 -13.11 15.80 1.26
C LEU A 19 -12.17 16.37 0.17
N GLN A 20 -10.97 16.63 0.57
CA GLN A 20 -9.91 17.08 -0.30
C GLN A 20 -9.76 16.00 -1.37
N LYS A 21 -10.07 16.32 -2.62
CA LYS A 21 -9.92 15.39 -3.73
C LYS A 21 -8.47 14.96 -3.78
N ILE A 22 -8.18 13.76 -3.31
CA ILE A 22 -6.83 13.20 -3.42
C ILE A 22 -6.56 12.93 -4.89
N SER A 23 -5.64 13.67 -5.48
CA SER A 23 -5.36 13.60 -6.92
C SER A 23 -3.91 13.91 -7.28
N SER A 24 -3.05 14.08 -6.27
CA SER A 24 -1.64 14.41 -6.46
C SER A 24 -0.75 13.73 -5.42
N GLU A 25 0.53 13.64 -5.72
CA GLU A 25 1.55 13.19 -4.77
C GLU A 25 1.66 14.11 -3.54
N GLU A 26 1.40 15.41 -3.72
CA GLU A 26 1.37 16.36 -2.61
C GLU A 26 0.23 16.03 -1.63
N ASP A 27 -0.95 15.63 -2.12
CA ASP A 27 -2.05 15.21 -1.26
C ASP A 27 -1.72 13.92 -0.51
N ILE A 28 -1.09 12.96 -1.17
CA ILE A 28 -0.58 11.73 -0.53
C ILE A 28 0.42 12.10 0.57
N THR A 29 1.35 13.00 0.28
CA THR A 29 2.36 13.45 1.25
C THR A 29 1.70 14.05 2.50
N LYS A 30 0.67 14.88 2.34
CA LYS A 30 -0.08 15.44 3.48
C LYS A 30 -0.74 14.35 4.32
N LEU A 31 -1.34 13.33 3.66
CA LEU A 31 -1.95 12.20 4.36
C LEU A 31 -0.91 11.40 5.17
N VAL A 32 0.22 11.05 4.55
CA VAL A 32 1.26 10.25 5.20
C VAL A 32 1.89 11.02 6.35
N LEU A 33 2.22 12.31 6.17
CA LEU A 33 2.81 13.14 7.23
C LEU A 33 1.86 13.37 8.42
N ALA A 34 0.54 13.35 8.19
CA ALA A 34 -0.46 13.48 9.24
C ALA A 34 -0.68 12.18 10.03
N ASP A 35 -0.22 11.05 9.53
CA ASP A 35 -0.36 9.73 10.16
C ASP A 35 0.91 9.39 10.96
N ALA A 36 0.84 9.57 12.28
CA ALA A 36 1.98 9.35 13.17
C ALA A 36 2.49 7.89 13.11
N TRP A 37 1.57 6.90 13.03
CA TRP A 37 1.94 5.49 12.95
C TRP A 37 2.75 5.19 11.68
N ARG A 38 2.28 5.68 10.51
CA ARG A 38 3.00 5.49 9.26
C ARG A 38 4.37 6.16 9.26
N MET A 39 4.45 7.35 9.82
CA MET A 39 5.73 8.05 9.94
C MET A 39 6.71 7.33 10.86
N ASP A 40 6.24 6.72 11.96
CA ASP A 40 7.09 5.93 12.84
C ASP A 40 7.59 4.66 12.14
N VAL A 41 6.70 3.92 11.46
CA VAL A 41 7.06 2.74 10.63
C VAL A 41 8.12 3.10 9.59
N LEU A 42 7.94 4.20 8.87
CA LEU A 42 8.91 4.65 7.84
C LEU A 42 10.27 4.99 8.44
N ARG A 43 10.32 5.60 9.64
CA ARG A 43 11.56 5.90 10.35
C ARG A 43 12.29 4.63 10.81
N GLU A 44 11.56 3.62 11.29
CA GLU A 44 12.19 2.36 11.68
C GLU A 44 12.73 1.60 10.45
N ALA A 45 11.99 1.58 9.34
CA ALA A 45 12.46 1.01 8.08
C ALA A 45 13.70 1.74 7.53
N GLU A 46 13.76 3.09 7.62
CA GLU A 46 14.93 3.87 7.21
C GLU A 46 16.17 3.50 8.04
N LYS A 47 16.03 3.25 9.35
CA LYS A 47 17.14 2.88 10.24
C LYS A 47 17.75 1.52 9.93
N ILE A 48 16.93 0.53 9.59
CA ILE A 48 17.38 -0.81 9.17
C ILE A 48 18.20 -0.72 7.88
N ASN A 49 17.88 0.24 7.01
CA ASN A 49 18.66 0.58 5.83
C ASN A 49 18.95 -0.60 4.88
N LEU A 50 17.92 -1.40 4.59
CA LEU A 50 18.02 -2.50 3.64
C LEU A 50 18.33 -1.97 2.22
N PRO A 51 19.02 -2.73 1.36
CA PRO A 51 19.36 -2.27 0.02
C PRO A 51 18.11 -2.07 -0.84
N ASN A 52 17.93 -0.85 -1.39
CA ASN A 52 16.82 -0.46 -2.26
C ASN A 52 15.44 -0.80 -1.68
N TRP A 53 15.24 -0.55 -0.39
CA TRP A 53 13.99 -0.85 0.30
C TRP A 53 12.84 0.08 -0.08
N TRP A 54 11.61 -0.45 0.05
CA TRP A 54 10.34 0.26 -0.06
C TRP A 54 9.30 -0.37 0.86
N ILE A 55 8.33 0.42 1.34
CA ILE A 55 7.11 -0.11 1.95
C ILE A 55 5.97 0.07 0.95
N GLY A 56 5.28 -1.03 0.63
CA GLY A 56 4.34 -1.05 -0.47
C GLY A 56 2.90 -1.40 -0.13
N ALA A 57 2.16 -1.70 -1.17
CA ALA A 57 0.83 -2.28 -1.12
C ALA A 57 -0.18 -1.53 -0.22
N GLY A 58 -0.76 -2.25 0.74
CA GLY A 58 -1.81 -1.76 1.62
C GLY A 58 -1.40 -0.60 2.51
N PHE A 59 -0.13 -0.50 2.84
CA PHE A 59 0.39 0.59 3.67
C PHE A 59 0.06 1.98 3.09
N LEU A 60 0.24 2.14 1.77
CA LEU A 60 -0.02 3.41 1.08
C LEU A 60 -1.42 3.44 0.45
N ARG A 61 -1.82 2.38 -0.27
CA ARG A 61 -3.12 2.34 -0.95
C ARG A 61 -4.29 2.57 0.00
N ASN A 62 -4.28 1.95 1.18
CA ASN A 62 -5.43 2.00 2.08
C ASN A 62 -5.70 3.41 2.59
N ILE A 63 -4.69 4.17 3.01
CA ILE A 63 -4.89 5.55 3.48
C ILE A 63 -5.43 6.46 2.37
N ILE A 64 -5.00 6.24 1.13
CA ILE A 64 -5.47 6.99 -0.03
C ILE A 64 -6.94 6.66 -0.32
N TRP A 65 -7.29 5.38 -0.39
CA TRP A 65 -8.66 4.93 -0.65
C TRP A 65 -9.62 5.30 0.48
N ASP A 66 -9.17 5.16 1.75
CA ASP A 66 -9.95 5.61 2.92
C ASP A 66 -10.26 7.12 2.83
N ALA A 67 -9.26 7.93 2.45
CA ALA A 67 -9.45 9.38 2.29
C ALA A 67 -10.39 9.73 1.13
N ILE A 68 -10.30 9.03 -0.01
CA ILE A 68 -11.20 9.25 -1.16
C ILE A 68 -12.64 8.86 -0.80
N GLU A 69 -12.84 7.76 -0.08
CA GLU A 69 -14.16 7.32 0.40
C GLU A 69 -14.69 8.18 1.56
N GLY A 70 -13.82 8.98 2.19
CA GLY A 70 -14.20 9.80 3.34
C GLY A 70 -14.50 8.97 4.59
N ILE A 71 -13.90 7.81 4.72
CA ILE A 71 -13.97 6.96 5.90
C ILE A 71 -12.76 7.21 6.80
N GLU A 72 -12.95 7.02 8.11
CA GLU A 72 -11.85 7.11 9.06
C GLU A 72 -10.85 5.98 8.76
N SER A 73 -9.56 6.34 8.66
CA SER A 73 -8.52 5.35 8.35
C SER A 73 -8.52 4.25 9.39
N SER A 74 -8.87 3.04 8.96
CA SER A 74 -8.71 1.87 9.82
C SER A 74 -7.23 1.61 10.02
N PRO A 75 -6.76 1.40 11.26
CA PRO A 75 -5.37 1.05 11.49
C PRO A 75 -5.07 -0.26 10.74
N THR A 76 -4.30 -0.20 9.67
CA THR A 76 -3.62 -1.38 9.17
C THR A 76 -2.38 -1.56 10.02
N ARG A 77 -2.08 -2.78 10.43
CA ARG A 77 -0.82 -3.10 11.09
C ARG A 77 0.15 -3.80 10.17
N ASP A 78 -0.35 -4.25 9.04
CA ASP A 78 0.35 -5.01 7.99
C ASP A 78 1.32 -4.10 7.23
N VAL A 79 2.60 -4.42 7.24
CA VAL A 79 3.69 -3.63 6.65
C VAL A 79 4.52 -4.50 5.72
N ASP A 80 4.25 -4.40 4.43
CA ASP A 80 5.04 -5.05 3.38
C ASP A 80 6.33 -4.25 3.13
N LEU A 81 7.42 -4.56 3.86
CA LEU A 81 8.75 -4.01 3.64
C LEU A 81 9.51 -4.87 2.64
N VAL A 82 9.76 -4.35 1.48
CA VAL A 82 10.43 -5.07 0.40
C VAL A 82 11.79 -4.46 0.07
N TYR A 83 12.76 -5.30 -0.30
CA TYR A 83 14.10 -4.89 -0.63
C TYR A 83 14.69 -5.79 -1.73
N PHE A 84 15.90 -5.49 -2.21
CA PHE A 84 16.52 -6.26 -3.28
C PHE A 84 18.01 -6.53 -3.02
N ASP A 85 18.31 -7.78 -2.72
CA ASP A 85 19.67 -8.27 -2.56
C ASP A 85 19.84 -9.63 -3.28
N LYS A 86 20.62 -9.61 -4.37
CA LYS A 86 20.97 -10.84 -5.11
C LYS A 86 22.08 -11.66 -4.44
N ALA A 87 22.87 -11.04 -3.57
CA ALA A 87 23.97 -11.71 -2.93
C ALA A 87 23.51 -12.64 -1.81
N ASN A 88 22.36 -12.32 -1.19
CA ASN A 88 21.75 -13.14 -0.15
C ASN A 88 20.25 -13.32 -0.42
N ILE A 89 19.88 -14.49 -0.94
CA ILE A 89 18.48 -14.86 -1.25
C ILE A 89 17.90 -15.86 -0.23
N ASP A 90 18.57 -16.07 0.89
CA ASP A 90 18.11 -16.95 1.95
C ASP A 90 16.85 -16.36 2.63
N PRO A 91 15.71 -17.09 2.64
CA PRO A 91 14.52 -16.62 3.33
C PRO A 91 14.69 -16.44 4.84
N GLU A 92 15.64 -17.12 5.48
CA GLU A 92 15.91 -16.95 6.92
C GLU A 92 16.39 -15.53 7.24
N THR A 93 17.04 -14.88 6.29
CA THR A 93 17.44 -13.46 6.42
C THR A 93 16.22 -12.56 6.50
N ASP A 94 15.20 -12.79 5.68
CA ASP A 94 13.96 -12.01 5.73
C ASP A 94 13.25 -12.18 7.09
N TRP A 95 13.18 -13.42 7.59
CA TRP A 95 12.57 -13.71 8.89
C TRP A 95 13.33 -13.08 10.06
N ALA A 96 14.65 -13.04 10.00
CA ALA A 96 15.47 -12.35 11.00
C ALA A 96 15.14 -10.83 11.04
N TYR A 97 14.93 -10.20 9.89
CA TYR A 97 14.47 -8.79 9.82
C TYR A 97 13.03 -8.62 10.31
N ASP A 98 12.12 -9.57 10.03
CA ASP A 98 10.77 -9.55 10.60
C ASP A 98 10.84 -9.52 12.13
N GLU A 99 11.65 -10.40 12.76
CA GLU A 99 11.82 -10.49 14.21
C GLU A 99 12.49 -9.24 14.80
N GLU A 100 13.53 -8.73 14.15
CA GLU A 100 14.24 -7.53 14.58
C GLU A 100 13.30 -6.32 14.59
N LEU A 101 12.60 -6.05 13.49
CA LEU A 101 11.64 -4.94 13.39
C LEU A 101 10.46 -5.12 14.33
N GLN A 102 9.95 -6.34 14.50
CA GLN A 102 8.89 -6.63 15.45
C GLN A 102 9.31 -6.35 16.89
N SER A 103 10.58 -6.58 17.23
CA SER A 103 11.15 -6.26 18.54
C SER A 103 11.29 -4.74 18.75
N ILE A 104 11.72 -4.00 17.72
CA ILE A 104 11.93 -2.55 17.76
C ILE A 104 10.61 -1.79 17.79
N TYR A 105 9.67 -2.18 16.92
CA TYR A 105 8.37 -1.53 16.78
C TYR A 105 7.21 -2.54 16.71
N PRO A 106 6.74 -3.04 17.87
CA PRO A 106 5.73 -4.11 17.95
C PRO A 106 4.32 -3.66 17.55
N ASN A 107 4.13 -2.35 17.31
CA ASN A 107 2.84 -1.80 16.86
C ASN A 107 2.59 -2.00 15.35
N ALA A 108 3.50 -2.62 14.63
CA ALA A 108 3.35 -3.03 13.24
C ALA A 108 3.48 -4.55 13.12
N GLU A 109 2.88 -5.12 12.09
CA GLU A 109 3.04 -6.53 11.69
C GLU A 109 3.94 -6.54 10.46
N TRP A 110 5.22 -6.79 10.69
CA TRP A 110 6.24 -6.67 9.65
C TRP A 110 6.31 -7.91 8.78
N GLU A 111 6.31 -7.70 7.48
CA GLU A 111 6.59 -8.70 6.47
C GLU A 111 7.71 -8.22 5.54
N VAL A 112 8.96 -8.61 5.87
CA VAL A 112 10.15 -8.23 5.10
C VAL A 112 10.42 -9.26 4.03
N ARG A 113 10.52 -8.85 2.76
CA ARG A 113 10.70 -9.80 1.65
C ARG A 113 11.70 -9.30 0.62
N ASN A 114 12.75 -10.12 0.40
CA ASN A 114 13.73 -9.87 -0.66
C ASN A 114 13.15 -10.18 -2.04
N GLN A 115 12.94 -9.16 -2.85
CA GLN A 115 12.35 -9.29 -4.18
C GLN A 115 13.25 -10.06 -5.18
N ALA A 116 14.55 -10.21 -4.89
CA ALA A 116 15.43 -11.01 -5.73
C ALA A 116 15.01 -12.48 -5.86
N ARG A 117 14.22 -13.01 -4.91
CA ARG A 117 13.71 -14.40 -4.93
C ARG A 117 12.20 -14.51 -5.16
N MET A 118 11.42 -13.41 -5.03
CA MET A 118 9.95 -13.50 -5.05
C MET A 118 9.35 -13.82 -6.41
N HIS A 119 10.09 -13.70 -7.47
CA HIS A 119 9.66 -14.07 -8.82
C HIS A 119 9.23 -15.55 -8.97
N TYR A 120 9.72 -16.43 -8.09
CA TYR A 120 9.34 -17.85 -8.12
C TYR A 120 7.86 -18.10 -7.80
N ILE A 121 7.22 -17.23 -7.00
CA ILE A 121 5.85 -17.46 -6.50
C ILE A 121 4.85 -17.57 -7.65
N ASN A 122 4.97 -16.71 -8.66
CA ASN A 122 4.06 -16.68 -9.80
C ASN A 122 4.76 -17.07 -11.13
N ASN A 123 5.90 -17.76 -11.02
CA ASN A 123 6.69 -18.20 -12.17
C ASN A 123 7.02 -17.04 -13.15
N PHE A 124 7.42 -15.90 -12.58
CA PHE A 124 7.94 -14.78 -13.35
C PHE A 124 9.43 -14.97 -13.68
N ARG A 125 9.93 -14.17 -14.64
CA ARG A 125 11.38 -14.01 -14.81
C ARG A 125 12.02 -13.43 -13.53
N PRO A 126 13.31 -13.67 -13.29
CA PRO A 126 14.00 -13.01 -12.20
C PRO A 126 13.84 -11.48 -12.26
N TYR A 127 13.47 -10.90 -11.12
CA TYR A 127 13.36 -9.45 -11.00
C TYR A 127 14.73 -8.78 -11.06
N LEU A 128 14.76 -7.55 -11.50
CA LEU A 128 15.99 -6.78 -11.71
C LEU A 128 16.25 -5.78 -10.56
N SER A 129 15.21 -5.39 -9.84
CA SER A 129 15.25 -4.44 -8.73
C SER A 129 14.03 -4.64 -7.81
N THR A 130 13.93 -3.89 -6.70
CA THR A 130 12.74 -3.84 -5.86
C THR A 130 11.54 -3.30 -6.63
N GLU A 131 11.74 -2.23 -7.41
CA GLU A 131 10.69 -1.62 -8.23
C GLU A 131 10.14 -2.60 -9.27
N ASP A 132 11.02 -3.39 -9.89
CA ASP A 132 10.61 -4.45 -10.83
C ASP A 132 9.76 -5.52 -10.11
N GLY A 133 10.11 -5.89 -8.88
CA GLY A 133 9.30 -6.79 -8.06
C GLY A 133 7.91 -6.22 -7.74
N ILE A 134 7.85 -4.96 -7.29
CA ILE A 134 6.60 -4.25 -7.00
C ILE A 134 5.72 -4.13 -8.23
N ALA A 135 6.31 -3.86 -9.40
CA ALA A 135 5.58 -3.74 -10.67
C ALA A 135 4.87 -5.04 -11.11
N HIS A 136 5.25 -6.18 -10.52
CA HIS A 136 4.67 -7.49 -10.80
C HIS A 136 3.68 -7.97 -9.73
N TRP A 137 3.26 -7.12 -8.80
CA TRP A 137 2.17 -7.46 -7.89
C TRP A 137 0.83 -7.52 -8.65
N VAL A 138 -0.21 -8.01 -7.99
CA VAL A 138 -1.42 -8.45 -8.69
C VAL A 138 -2.19 -7.28 -9.31
N GLU A 139 -2.43 -6.19 -8.55
CA GLU A 139 -3.26 -5.06 -8.97
C GLU A 139 -2.43 -3.79 -9.20
N THR A 140 -2.76 -3.05 -10.25
CA THR A 140 -2.11 -1.77 -10.60
C THR A 140 -2.07 -0.79 -9.43
N ALA A 141 -3.19 -0.62 -8.72
CA ALA A 141 -3.30 0.24 -7.53
C ALA A 141 -2.55 -0.30 -6.30
N THR A 142 -2.08 -1.55 -6.33
CA THR A 142 -1.24 -2.16 -5.29
C THR A 142 0.25 -2.05 -5.64
N CYS A 143 0.60 -1.91 -6.91
CA CYS A 143 1.97 -1.73 -7.39
C CYS A 143 2.50 -0.32 -7.08
N ILE A 144 2.40 0.09 -5.83
CA ILE A 144 2.80 1.40 -5.32
C ILE A 144 3.59 1.23 -4.04
N ALA A 145 4.48 2.17 -3.76
CA ALA A 145 5.28 2.14 -2.55
C ALA A 145 5.71 3.53 -2.10
N VAL A 146 6.16 3.61 -0.86
CA VAL A 146 6.73 4.82 -0.24
C VAL A 146 7.95 4.44 0.56
N LYS A 147 8.93 5.33 0.61
CA LYS A 147 10.06 5.27 1.55
C LYS A 147 10.35 6.64 2.12
N LEU A 148 10.99 6.65 3.28
CA LEU A 148 11.62 7.84 3.85
C LEU A 148 13.11 7.78 3.53
N GLU A 149 13.65 8.83 2.96
CA GLU A 149 15.07 8.93 2.64
C GLU A 149 15.55 10.36 2.90
N ASN A 150 16.50 10.51 3.81
CA ASN A 150 17.05 11.82 4.21
C ASN A 150 15.95 12.82 4.62
N GLY A 151 14.94 12.34 5.37
CA GLY A 151 13.83 13.15 5.87
C GLY A 151 12.79 13.55 4.80
N ARG A 152 12.84 12.94 3.61
CA ARG A 152 11.88 13.19 2.53
C ARG A 152 11.16 11.90 2.15
N LEU A 153 9.85 12.00 1.94
CA LEU A 153 9.06 10.91 1.37
C LEU A 153 9.35 10.81 -0.13
N GLN A 154 9.58 9.60 -0.58
CA GLN A 154 9.69 9.24 -1.99
C GLN A 154 8.61 8.23 -2.31
N TYR A 155 8.06 8.29 -3.51
CA TYR A 155 6.97 7.44 -3.95
C TYR A 155 7.33 6.68 -5.21
N LEU A 156 6.75 5.50 -5.34
CA LEU A 156 6.83 4.67 -6.52
C LEU A 156 5.41 4.33 -6.99
N PHE A 157 5.12 4.59 -8.26
CA PHE A 157 3.85 4.27 -8.91
C PHE A 157 4.13 3.52 -10.22
N CYS A 158 4.27 2.19 -10.13
CA CYS A 158 4.75 1.37 -11.25
C CYS A 158 3.83 1.38 -12.48
N HIS A 159 2.52 1.60 -12.26
CA HIS A 159 1.50 1.64 -13.32
C HIS A 159 0.75 2.99 -13.37
N GLY A 160 1.40 4.06 -12.87
CA GLY A 160 0.76 5.36 -12.73
C GLY A 160 -0.19 5.42 -11.54
N THR A 161 -0.99 6.49 -11.49
CA THR A 161 -1.87 6.79 -10.35
C THR A 161 -3.35 6.80 -10.69
N ASP A 162 -3.72 6.60 -11.95
CA ASP A 162 -5.10 6.73 -12.43
C ASP A 162 -6.03 5.74 -11.70
N ASP A 163 -5.68 4.46 -11.65
CA ASP A 163 -6.48 3.45 -10.97
C ASP A 163 -6.56 3.71 -9.46
N LEU A 164 -5.46 4.19 -8.86
CA LEU A 164 -5.40 4.54 -7.46
C LEU A 164 -6.37 5.67 -7.09
N PHE A 165 -6.33 6.78 -7.85
CA PHE A 165 -7.15 7.96 -7.57
C PHE A 165 -8.61 7.82 -8.00
N ASN A 166 -8.94 6.87 -8.89
CA ASN A 166 -10.30 6.61 -9.34
C ASN A 166 -10.97 5.43 -8.65
N LEU A 167 -10.37 4.90 -7.57
CA LEU A 167 -10.86 3.72 -6.85
C LEU A 167 -11.11 2.55 -7.80
N VAL A 168 -10.08 2.16 -8.54
CA VAL A 168 -10.12 1.03 -9.46
C VAL A 168 -9.16 -0.06 -8.99
N ALA A 169 -9.68 -1.26 -8.81
CA ALA A 169 -8.88 -2.47 -8.69
C ALA A 169 -8.83 -3.15 -10.06
N ARG A 170 -7.66 -3.13 -10.68
CA ARG A 170 -7.41 -3.72 -11.99
C ARG A 170 -6.18 -4.61 -11.91
N PRO A 171 -6.24 -5.85 -12.44
CA PRO A 171 -5.05 -6.70 -12.50
C PRO A 171 -4.04 -6.11 -13.51
N ILE A 172 -2.76 -6.27 -13.22
CA ILE A 172 -1.72 -6.00 -14.21
C ILE A 172 -1.86 -6.98 -15.40
N PRO A 173 -1.29 -6.69 -16.59
CA PRO A 173 -1.50 -7.51 -17.78
C PRO A 173 -1.27 -9.02 -17.58
N ARG A 174 -0.25 -9.42 -16.80
CA ARG A 174 0.04 -10.84 -16.55
C ARG A 174 -1.07 -11.54 -15.74
N PHE A 175 -1.71 -10.84 -14.81
CA PHE A 175 -2.83 -11.39 -14.02
C PHE A 175 -4.19 -11.32 -14.75
N LYS A 176 -4.23 -10.90 -16.01
CA LYS A 176 -5.39 -11.07 -16.91
C LYS A 176 -5.36 -12.41 -17.67
N GLU A 177 -4.20 -13.05 -17.69
CA GLU A 177 -4.04 -14.34 -18.37
C GLU A 177 -4.83 -15.44 -17.66
N PRO A 178 -5.34 -16.46 -18.42
CA PRO A 178 -6.23 -17.49 -17.88
C PRO A 178 -5.68 -18.29 -16.70
N ASP A 179 -4.36 -18.43 -16.61
CA ASP A 179 -3.69 -19.17 -15.54
C ASP A 179 -3.55 -18.39 -14.24
N LEU A 180 -3.68 -17.05 -14.26
CA LEU A 180 -3.49 -16.20 -13.08
C LEU A 180 -4.68 -15.30 -12.74
N VAL A 181 -5.68 -15.16 -13.61
CA VAL A 181 -6.81 -14.25 -13.37
C VAL A 181 -7.63 -14.64 -12.14
N SER A 182 -7.69 -15.93 -11.79
CA SER A 182 -8.34 -16.40 -10.56
C SER A 182 -7.70 -15.80 -9.30
N THR A 183 -6.35 -15.65 -9.30
CA THR A 183 -5.62 -15.04 -8.19
C THR A 183 -6.09 -13.62 -7.89
N PHE A 184 -6.37 -12.83 -8.94
CA PHE A 184 -6.93 -11.48 -8.76
C PHE A 184 -8.30 -11.52 -8.08
N TYR A 185 -9.24 -12.35 -8.57
CA TYR A 185 -10.58 -12.43 -7.99
C TYR A 185 -10.56 -12.96 -6.56
N GLU A 186 -9.79 -14.01 -6.28
CA GLU A 186 -9.62 -14.59 -4.93
C GLU A 186 -9.09 -13.55 -3.93
N ARG A 187 -8.17 -12.68 -4.36
CA ARG A 187 -7.65 -11.60 -3.51
C ARG A 187 -8.72 -10.55 -3.19
N ILE A 188 -9.51 -10.12 -4.19
CA ILE A 188 -10.61 -9.17 -3.99
C ILE A 188 -11.60 -9.71 -2.95
N GLU A 189 -12.01 -10.98 -3.09
CA GLU A 189 -12.93 -11.63 -2.16
C GLU A 189 -12.30 -11.80 -0.76
N LYS A 190 -11.10 -12.38 -0.68
CA LYS A 190 -10.41 -12.60 0.60
C LYS A 190 -10.17 -11.31 1.39
N LYS A 191 -9.83 -10.23 0.71
CA LYS A 191 -9.56 -8.92 1.34
C LYS A 191 -10.83 -8.10 1.58
N GLN A 192 -12.00 -8.57 1.14
CA GLN A 192 -13.31 -7.91 1.31
C GLN A 192 -13.30 -6.43 0.87
N TRP A 193 -12.61 -6.14 -0.23
CA TRP A 193 -12.39 -4.77 -0.66
C TRP A 193 -13.68 -4.02 -1.00
N ARG A 194 -14.69 -4.70 -1.55
CA ARG A 194 -16.01 -4.09 -1.87
C ARG A 194 -16.78 -3.67 -0.62
N GLU A 195 -16.58 -4.41 0.48
CA GLU A 195 -17.21 -4.07 1.77
C GLU A 195 -16.50 -2.87 2.40
N LYS A 196 -15.16 -2.86 2.31
CA LYS A 196 -14.35 -1.78 2.88
C LYS A 196 -14.49 -0.48 2.07
N TRP A 197 -14.51 -0.56 0.74
CA TRP A 197 -14.62 0.59 -0.16
C TRP A 197 -15.79 0.41 -1.14
N PRO A 198 -17.02 0.86 -0.76
CA PRO A 198 -18.24 0.61 -1.54
C PRO A 198 -18.23 1.19 -2.96
N ASN A 199 -17.47 2.27 -3.21
CA ASN A 199 -17.33 2.87 -4.54
C ASN A 199 -16.18 2.28 -5.38
N LEU A 200 -15.47 1.26 -4.86
CA LEU A 200 -14.39 0.59 -5.57
C LEU A 200 -14.91 -0.13 -6.82
N LYS A 201 -14.33 0.19 -7.96
CA LYS A 201 -14.62 -0.47 -9.24
C LYS A 201 -13.64 -1.63 -9.42
N ILE A 202 -14.17 -2.78 -9.82
CA ILE A 202 -13.37 -3.94 -10.19
C ILE A 202 -13.41 -4.06 -11.71
N GLU A 203 -12.27 -3.89 -12.36
CA GLU A 203 -12.15 -3.89 -13.82
C GLU A 203 -11.04 -4.88 -14.25
N VAL A 204 -11.26 -5.63 -15.33
CA VAL A 204 -10.32 -6.64 -15.87
C VAL A 204 -9.96 -6.34 -17.31
#